data_d376743d0aab7db706985a6f93dbd65c
#
_entry.id   d376743d0aab7db706985a6f93dbd65c
#
_cell.length_a   1.000
_cell.length_b   1.000
_cell.length_c   1.000
_cell.angle_alpha   90.00
_cell.angle_beta   90.00
_cell.angle_gamma   90.00
#
_symmetry.space_group_name_H-M   'P 1'
#
loop_
_entity.id
_entity.type
_entity.pdbx_description
1 polymer ?
#
loop_
_entity_poly.entity_id
_entity_poly.type
_entity_poly.pdbx_seq_one_letter_code
_entity_poly.pdbx_strand_id
1 'polypeptide(L)'
;GPSGVGKDAVIEAMRRREPPYPRSYVITVTTRDRRRNEIDGTHYHFLSVDDYQRLVAVEGLLEASEVHQHWYGTPRDQVQSALSAGNDAILKIDVQVADKIRARIPDALLIFVVPPSMDELERRLVNRGTEPPRDLDIRLRNARIEMARQGEFDHVVVNQTDQIDTTAEEIDAIISAEHGRFPDRQITV
;
A
#
# COMPACT_ATOMS: atom_id res chain seq x y z
N GLY A 1 0.15 -5.77 -3.66
CA GLY A 1 0.36 -7.15 -3.19
C GLY A 1 -0.71 -7.62 -2.22
N PRO A 2 -0.87 -8.96 -2.01
CA PRO A 2 -1.97 -9.54 -1.26
C PRO A 2 -1.98 -9.17 0.22
N SER A 3 -3.17 -9.38 0.85
CA SER A 3 -3.28 -9.25 2.31
C SER A 3 -2.35 -10.25 3.01
N GLY A 4 -1.64 -9.80 4.06
CA GLY A 4 -0.71 -10.66 4.81
C GLY A 4 0.70 -10.76 4.24
N VAL A 5 0.99 -10.20 3.07
CA VAL A 5 2.33 -10.26 2.45
C VAL A 5 3.41 -9.48 3.21
N GLY A 6 3.03 -8.58 4.13
CA GLY A 6 3.98 -7.78 4.93
C GLY A 6 4.17 -6.34 4.44
N LYS A 7 3.23 -5.75 3.70
CA LYS A 7 3.33 -4.36 3.22
C LYS A 7 3.69 -3.36 4.33
N ASP A 8 3.10 -3.49 5.52
CA ASP A 8 3.41 -2.59 6.64
C ASP A 8 4.86 -2.72 7.10
N ALA A 9 5.36 -3.95 7.22
CA ALA A 9 6.75 -4.21 7.60
C ALA A 9 7.74 -3.68 6.56
N VAL A 10 7.42 -3.81 5.26
CA VAL A 10 8.23 -3.24 4.16
C VAL A 10 8.28 -1.72 4.27
N ILE A 11 7.13 -1.05 4.46
CA ILE A 11 7.08 0.41 4.64
C ILE A 11 7.90 0.85 5.86
N GLU A 12 7.81 0.14 6.98
CA GLU A 12 8.61 0.44 8.17
C GLU A 12 10.12 0.23 7.95
N ALA A 13 10.50 -0.81 7.19
CA ALA A 13 11.89 -1.00 6.79
C ALA A 13 12.38 0.15 5.91
N MET A 14 11.57 0.57 4.92
CA MET A 14 11.88 1.71 4.06
C MET A 14 12.00 3.02 4.85
N ARG A 15 11.17 3.24 5.88
CA ARG A 15 11.22 4.45 6.74
C ARG A 15 12.51 4.57 7.55
N ARG A 16 13.13 3.44 7.93
CA ARG A 16 14.40 3.44 8.67
C ARG A 16 15.63 3.72 7.81
N ARG A 17 15.46 3.78 6.51
CA ARG A 17 16.54 3.96 5.54
C ARG A 17 16.58 5.41 5.06
N GLU A 18 17.77 5.91 4.76
CA GLU A 18 17.95 7.17 4.03
C GLU A 18 17.85 6.90 2.53
N PRO A 19 16.77 7.34 1.88
CA PRO A 19 16.61 7.12 0.44
C PRO A 19 17.44 8.11 -0.37
N PRO A 20 17.83 7.78 -1.60
CA PRO A 20 18.55 8.69 -2.50
C PRO A 20 17.66 9.86 -2.96
N TYR A 21 16.33 9.70 -2.90
CA TYR A 21 15.33 10.72 -3.23
C TYR A 21 14.39 10.95 -2.05
N PRO A 22 14.01 12.21 -1.76
CA PRO A 22 13.10 12.51 -0.66
C PRO A 22 11.72 11.87 -0.90
N ARG A 23 11.13 11.31 0.16
CA ARG A 23 9.84 10.64 0.08
C ARG A 23 8.92 10.95 1.25
N SER A 24 7.63 10.96 0.97
CA SER A 24 6.56 11.13 1.94
C SER A 24 5.67 9.90 1.92
N TYR A 25 5.36 9.35 3.10
CA TYR A 25 4.47 8.21 3.24
C TYR A 25 3.05 8.69 3.48
N VAL A 26 2.19 8.46 2.51
CA VAL A 26 0.77 8.85 2.58
C VAL A 26 0.02 7.91 3.53
N ILE A 27 -0.71 8.47 4.48
CA ILE A 27 -1.47 7.72 5.47
C ILE A 27 -2.92 7.64 5.01
N THR A 28 -3.33 6.45 4.60
CA THR A 28 -4.69 6.13 4.13
C THR A 28 -5.70 6.30 5.25
N VAL A 29 -6.91 6.78 4.92
CA VAL A 29 -8.06 6.79 5.84
C VAL A 29 -8.83 5.47 5.77
N THR A 30 -9.46 5.05 6.87
CA THR A 30 -10.34 3.88 6.90
C THR A 30 -11.43 4.01 7.95
N THR A 31 -12.60 3.39 7.68
CA THR A 31 -13.69 3.27 8.67
C THR A 31 -13.65 1.96 9.46
N ARG A 32 -12.65 1.13 9.22
CA ARG A 32 -12.42 -0.10 9.99
C ARG A 32 -11.92 0.24 11.39
N ASP A 33 -12.37 -0.51 12.37
CA ASP A 33 -11.86 -0.40 13.73
C ASP A 33 -10.34 -0.64 13.78
N ARG A 34 -9.69 0.14 14.63
CA ARG A 34 -8.25 0.04 14.89
C ARG A 34 -7.91 -1.29 15.55
N ARG A 35 -6.97 -2.03 15.01
CA ARG A 35 -6.42 -3.24 15.64
C ARG A 35 -5.50 -2.86 16.80
N ARG A 36 -5.25 -3.84 17.71
CA ARG A 36 -4.49 -3.62 18.96
C ARG A 36 -3.10 -2.99 18.74
N ASN A 37 -2.43 -3.35 17.66
CA ASN A 37 -1.05 -2.92 17.38
C ASN A 37 -0.98 -1.79 16.34
N GLU A 38 -2.12 -1.21 15.95
CA GLU A 38 -2.16 -0.09 15.01
C GLU A 38 -2.18 1.25 15.76
N ILE A 39 -1.56 2.26 15.19
CA ILE A 39 -1.48 3.61 15.73
C ILE A 39 -2.15 4.54 14.72
N ASP A 40 -3.11 5.35 15.21
CA ASP A 40 -3.75 6.37 14.41
C ASP A 40 -2.74 7.42 13.96
N GLY A 41 -2.88 7.90 12.72
CA GLY A 41 -1.93 8.84 12.13
C GLY A 41 -0.57 8.24 11.74
N THR A 42 -0.40 6.91 11.90
CA THR A 42 0.81 6.19 11.49
C THR A 42 0.51 5.08 10.50
N HIS A 43 -0.40 4.18 10.85
CA HIS A 43 -0.81 3.05 10.00
C HIS A 43 -1.99 3.43 9.11
N TYR A 44 -2.96 4.12 9.68
CA TYR A 44 -4.16 4.68 9.06
C TYR A 44 -4.63 5.90 9.85
N HIS A 45 -5.48 6.73 9.24
CA HIS A 45 -6.39 7.60 9.96
C HIS A 45 -7.71 6.84 10.11
N PHE A 46 -8.07 6.50 11.36
CA PHE A 46 -9.29 5.76 11.66
C PHE A 46 -10.45 6.75 11.84
N LEU A 47 -11.39 6.72 10.91
CA LEU A 47 -12.49 7.67 10.84
C LEU A 47 -13.84 7.02 11.16
N SER A 48 -14.78 7.81 11.65
CA SER A 48 -16.20 7.42 11.61
C SER A 48 -16.70 7.37 10.16
N VAL A 49 -17.79 6.64 9.92
CA VAL A 49 -18.41 6.62 8.59
C VAL A 49 -18.81 8.04 8.15
N ASP A 50 -19.35 8.86 9.09
CA ASP A 50 -19.77 10.24 8.81
C ASP A 50 -18.58 11.14 8.43
N ASP A 51 -17.42 11.01 9.11
CA ASP A 51 -16.21 11.76 8.77
C ASP A 51 -15.68 11.36 7.41
N TYR A 52 -15.68 10.05 7.11
CA TYR A 52 -15.30 9.55 5.80
C TYR A 52 -16.21 10.10 4.69
N GLN A 53 -17.51 10.08 4.89
CA GLN A 53 -18.48 10.62 3.93
C GLN A 53 -18.29 12.12 3.71
N ARG A 54 -17.95 12.88 4.76
CA ARG A 54 -17.58 14.30 4.62
C ARG A 54 -16.36 14.49 3.72
N LEU A 55 -15.33 13.69 3.88
CA LEU A 55 -14.15 13.73 2.98
C LEU A 55 -14.51 13.41 1.53
N VAL A 56 -15.38 12.42 1.31
CA VAL A 56 -15.87 12.09 -0.04
C VAL A 56 -16.65 13.26 -0.64
N ALA A 57 -17.54 13.88 0.14
CA ALA A 57 -18.39 14.98 -0.33
C ALA A 57 -17.61 16.23 -0.77
N VAL A 58 -16.45 16.49 -0.16
CA VAL A 58 -15.56 17.61 -0.52
C VAL A 58 -14.45 17.21 -1.51
N GLU A 59 -14.55 16.03 -2.13
CA GLU A 59 -13.53 15.48 -3.04
C GLU A 59 -12.12 15.41 -2.42
N GLY A 60 -12.05 15.28 -1.09
CA GLY A 60 -10.82 15.24 -0.31
C GLY A 60 -10.02 13.94 -0.46
N LEU A 61 -10.57 12.94 -1.17
CA LEU A 61 -9.90 11.67 -1.44
C LEU A 61 -9.48 11.58 -2.91
N LEU A 62 -8.24 11.15 -3.14
CA LEU A 62 -7.74 10.81 -4.46
C LEU A 62 -8.47 9.57 -5.02
N GLU A 63 -8.73 8.59 -4.17
CA GLU A 63 -9.59 7.44 -4.45
C GLU A 63 -10.37 7.04 -3.20
N ALA A 64 -11.53 6.44 -3.40
CA ALA A 64 -12.38 5.88 -2.38
C ALA A 64 -12.75 4.45 -2.76
N SER A 65 -12.61 3.50 -1.82
CA SER A 65 -12.83 2.08 -2.09
C SER A 65 -13.45 1.38 -0.90
N GLU A 66 -14.34 0.45 -1.16
CA GLU A 66 -14.83 -0.48 -0.15
C GLU A 66 -14.03 -1.79 -0.26
N VAL A 67 -13.42 -2.21 0.85
CA VAL A 67 -12.67 -3.46 0.95
C VAL A 67 -13.14 -4.18 2.22
N HIS A 68 -13.66 -5.39 2.07
CA HIS A 68 -14.15 -6.21 3.18
C HIS A 68 -15.16 -5.46 4.10
N GLN A 69 -16.15 -4.80 3.51
CA GLN A 69 -17.21 -4.04 4.21
C GLN A 69 -16.71 -2.81 4.99
N HIS A 70 -15.51 -2.36 4.73
CA HIS A 70 -14.94 -1.12 5.28
C HIS A 70 -14.51 -0.19 4.17
N TRP A 71 -14.67 1.10 4.42
CA TRP A 71 -14.22 2.12 3.49
C TRP A 71 -12.76 2.47 3.70
N TYR A 72 -12.06 2.68 2.60
CA TYR A 72 -10.67 3.14 2.55
C TYR A 72 -10.57 4.28 1.55
N GLY A 73 -9.61 5.17 1.78
CA GLY A 73 -9.35 6.25 0.84
C GLY A 73 -7.97 6.84 1.01
N THR A 74 -7.43 7.36 -0.07
CA THR A 74 -6.14 8.05 -0.09
C THR A 74 -6.39 9.56 -0.02
N PRO A 75 -5.97 10.27 1.06
CA PRO A 75 -6.14 11.71 1.15
C PRO A 75 -5.40 12.43 0.03
N ARG A 76 -6.14 13.25 -0.73
CA ARG A 76 -5.62 13.98 -1.89
C ARG A 76 -4.58 15.02 -1.46
N ASP A 77 -4.84 15.75 -0.40
CA ASP A 77 -3.98 16.80 0.15
C ASP A 77 -2.59 16.30 0.54
N GLN A 78 -2.51 15.08 1.12
CA GLN A 78 -1.23 14.48 1.47
C GLN A 78 -0.39 14.15 0.22
N VAL A 79 -1.03 13.63 -0.84
CA VAL A 79 -0.35 13.35 -2.10
C VAL A 79 0.11 14.64 -2.77
N GLN A 80 -0.76 15.66 -2.86
CA GLN A 80 -0.43 16.97 -3.41
C GLN A 80 0.72 17.64 -2.64
N SER A 81 0.67 17.59 -1.30
CA SER A 81 1.72 18.16 -0.46
C SER A 81 3.07 17.47 -0.67
N ALA A 82 3.08 16.14 -0.77
CA ALA A 82 4.30 15.38 -1.06
C ALA A 82 4.91 15.79 -2.41
N LEU A 83 4.11 15.78 -3.47
CA LEU A 83 4.55 16.13 -4.83
C LEU A 83 4.98 17.59 -4.93
N SER A 84 4.26 18.52 -4.29
CA SER A 84 4.61 19.95 -4.26
C SER A 84 5.94 20.24 -3.53
N ALA A 85 6.29 19.37 -2.56
CA ALA A 85 7.57 19.42 -1.87
C ALA A 85 8.73 18.78 -2.66
N GLY A 86 8.46 18.21 -3.85
CA GLY A 86 9.43 17.48 -4.64
C GLY A 86 9.74 16.08 -4.09
N ASN A 87 8.85 15.52 -3.25
CA ASN A 87 9.00 14.21 -2.66
C ASN A 87 8.23 13.15 -3.46
N ASP A 88 8.76 11.92 -3.49
CA ASP A 88 7.97 10.77 -3.90
C ASP A 88 6.81 10.53 -2.91
N ALA A 89 5.59 10.42 -3.41
CA ALA A 89 4.44 10.06 -2.61
C ALA A 89 4.31 8.53 -2.55
N ILE A 90 4.65 7.92 -1.41
CA ILE A 90 4.58 6.48 -1.21
C ILE A 90 3.20 6.09 -0.67
N LEU A 91 2.44 5.33 -1.47
CA LEU A 91 1.11 4.85 -1.14
C LEU A 91 1.12 3.34 -0.86
N LYS A 92 0.65 2.95 0.30
CA LYS A 92 0.39 1.54 0.65
C LYS A 92 -1.07 1.22 0.36
N ILE A 93 -1.33 0.55 -0.74
CA ILE A 93 -2.68 0.29 -1.25
C ILE A 93 -2.92 -1.21 -1.49
N ASP A 94 -4.19 -1.59 -1.58
CA ASP A 94 -4.61 -2.92 -2.01
C ASP A 94 -4.70 -3.01 -3.53
N VAL A 95 -4.68 -4.25 -4.05
CA VAL A 95 -4.64 -4.52 -5.50
C VAL A 95 -5.80 -3.85 -6.25
N GLN A 96 -7.00 -3.85 -5.66
CA GLN A 96 -8.18 -3.22 -6.26
C GLN A 96 -8.08 -1.69 -6.33
N VAL A 97 -7.35 -1.09 -5.39
CA VAL A 97 -7.12 0.37 -5.35
C VAL A 97 -6.10 0.78 -6.42
N ALA A 98 -5.15 -0.11 -6.76
CA ALA A 98 -4.15 0.16 -7.77
C ALA A 98 -4.75 0.53 -9.13
N ASP A 99 -5.86 -0.08 -9.54
CA ASP A 99 -6.57 0.25 -10.78
C ASP A 99 -7.06 1.70 -10.79
N LYS A 100 -7.62 2.14 -9.66
CA LYS A 100 -8.13 3.51 -9.50
C LYS A 100 -7.00 4.53 -9.53
N ILE A 101 -5.88 4.20 -8.89
CA ILE A 101 -4.68 5.05 -8.92
C ILE A 101 -4.12 5.11 -10.34
N ARG A 102 -3.95 3.98 -11.02
CA ARG A 102 -3.47 3.93 -12.42
C ARG A 102 -4.37 4.72 -13.37
N ALA A 103 -5.69 4.63 -13.19
CA ALA A 103 -6.64 5.38 -14.03
C ALA A 103 -6.56 6.90 -13.81
N ARG A 104 -6.21 7.36 -12.59
CA ARG A 104 -6.08 8.79 -12.26
C ARG A 104 -4.69 9.34 -12.51
N ILE A 105 -3.68 8.52 -12.30
CA ILE A 105 -2.26 8.85 -12.41
C ILE A 105 -1.60 7.75 -13.27
N PRO A 106 -1.70 7.82 -14.60
CA PRO A 106 -1.15 6.78 -15.48
C PRO A 106 0.35 6.55 -15.30
N ASP A 107 1.08 7.61 -14.91
CA ASP A 107 2.53 7.56 -14.68
C ASP A 107 2.92 7.10 -13.26
N ALA A 108 1.96 6.69 -12.43
CA ALA A 108 2.28 6.13 -11.11
C ALA A 108 3.04 4.81 -11.26
N LEU A 109 4.17 4.69 -10.56
CA LEU A 109 4.93 3.45 -10.45
C LEU A 109 4.21 2.48 -9.52
N LEU A 110 3.78 1.33 -10.03
CA LEU A 110 3.10 0.30 -9.27
C LEU A 110 4.03 -0.88 -9.00
N ILE A 111 4.35 -1.10 -7.71
CA ILE A 111 5.19 -2.21 -7.26
C ILE A 111 4.31 -3.24 -6.54
N PHE A 112 4.33 -4.48 -7.03
CA PHE A 112 3.60 -5.60 -6.45
C PHE A 112 4.50 -6.40 -5.52
N VAL A 113 4.18 -6.42 -4.22
CA VAL A 113 4.92 -7.22 -3.24
C VAL A 113 4.29 -8.59 -3.13
N VAL A 114 5.09 -9.66 -3.32
CA VAL A 114 4.66 -11.06 -3.24
C VAL A 114 5.33 -11.80 -2.08
N PRO A 115 4.71 -12.84 -1.51
CA PRO A 115 5.40 -13.75 -0.60
C PRO A 115 6.33 -14.70 -1.38
N PRO A 116 7.31 -15.36 -0.73
CA PRO A 116 8.14 -16.37 -1.38
C PRO A 116 7.33 -17.57 -1.91
N SER A 117 6.25 -17.92 -1.24
CA SER A 117 5.31 -18.98 -1.64
C SER A 117 3.93 -18.73 -1.03
N MET A 118 2.91 -19.43 -1.54
CA MET A 118 1.57 -19.41 -0.94
C MET A 118 1.54 -20.06 0.45
N ASP A 119 2.36 -21.07 0.69
CA ASP A 119 2.48 -21.71 2.00
C ASP A 119 3.05 -20.74 3.05
N GLU A 120 4.02 -19.92 2.65
CA GLU A 120 4.56 -18.87 3.50
C GLU A 120 3.50 -17.80 3.80
N LEU A 121 2.69 -17.42 2.82
CA LEU A 121 1.60 -16.48 3.05
C LEU A 121 0.57 -17.05 4.03
N GLU A 122 0.20 -18.32 3.87
CA GLU A 122 -0.70 -19.02 4.79
C GLU A 122 -0.13 -19.01 6.21
N ARG A 123 1.15 -19.37 6.37
CA ARG A 123 1.84 -19.33 7.67
C ARG A 123 1.79 -17.95 8.32
N ARG A 124 2.04 -16.88 7.53
CA ARG A 124 1.97 -15.48 8.00
C ARG A 124 0.55 -15.09 8.43
N LEU A 125 -0.47 -15.52 7.69
CA LEU A 125 -1.86 -15.26 8.02
C LEU A 125 -2.29 -15.98 9.31
N VAL A 126 -1.90 -17.24 9.48
CA VAL A 126 -2.16 -18.03 10.70
C VAL A 126 -1.48 -17.41 11.91
N ASN A 127 -0.19 -17.07 11.81
CA ASN A 127 0.60 -16.52 12.92
C ASN A 127 0.10 -15.13 13.36
N ARG A 128 -0.57 -14.40 12.50
CA ARG A 128 -1.17 -13.09 12.84
C ARG A 128 -2.29 -13.20 13.87
N GLY A 129 -2.95 -14.36 14.01
CA GLY A 129 -3.84 -14.72 15.12
C GLY A 129 -5.05 -13.82 15.38
N THR A 130 -5.39 -12.94 14.43
CA THR A 130 -6.41 -11.89 14.63
C THR A 130 -7.81 -12.29 14.20
N GLU A 131 -8.02 -13.52 13.64
CA GLU A 131 -9.29 -13.86 13.01
C GLU A 131 -9.66 -15.34 13.16
N PRO A 132 -10.97 -15.71 13.10
CA PRO A 132 -11.44 -17.09 13.16
C PRO A 132 -10.93 -17.94 11.98
N PRO A 133 -10.77 -19.27 12.13
CA PRO A 133 -10.29 -20.15 11.06
C PRO A 133 -11.11 -20.10 9.75
N ARG A 134 -12.40 -19.81 9.82
CA ARG A 134 -13.27 -19.69 8.63
C ARG A 134 -12.87 -18.55 7.71
N ASP A 135 -12.27 -17.50 8.25
CA ASP A 135 -11.86 -16.32 7.48
C ASP A 135 -10.53 -16.56 6.77
N LEU A 136 -9.71 -17.53 7.23
CA LEU A 136 -8.44 -17.88 6.62
C LEU A 136 -8.62 -18.41 5.20
N ASP A 137 -9.56 -19.32 4.95
CA ASP A 137 -9.83 -19.88 3.63
C ASP A 137 -10.27 -18.81 2.63
N ILE A 138 -11.10 -17.87 3.10
CA ILE A 138 -11.55 -16.74 2.28
C ILE A 138 -10.35 -15.85 1.93
N ARG A 139 -9.50 -15.56 2.89
CA ARG A 139 -8.29 -14.73 2.68
C ARG A 139 -7.29 -15.37 1.75
N LEU A 140 -7.05 -16.68 1.87
CA LEU A 140 -6.17 -17.42 0.98
C LEU A 140 -6.74 -17.47 -0.45
N ARG A 141 -8.04 -17.62 -0.59
CA ARG A 141 -8.70 -17.55 -1.91
C ARG A 141 -8.54 -16.16 -2.53
N ASN A 142 -8.81 -15.10 -1.76
CA ASN A 142 -8.64 -13.73 -2.23
C ASN A 142 -7.17 -13.45 -2.59
N ALA A 143 -6.23 -13.91 -1.76
CA ALA A 143 -4.81 -13.75 -2.03
C ALA A 143 -4.37 -14.43 -3.35
N ARG A 144 -4.91 -15.62 -3.69
CA ARG A 144 -4.64 -16.27 -4.98
C ARG A 144 -5.17 -15.45 -6.16
N ILE A 145 -6.36 -14.85 -6.01
CA ILE A 145 -6.95 -13.95 -7.03
C ILE A 145 -6.07 -12.70 -7.19
N GLU A 146 -5.65 -12.10 -6.08
CA GLU A 146 -4.78 -10.93 -6.08
C GLU A 146 -3.39 -11.24 -6.68
N MET A 147 -2.80 -12.40 -6.36
CA MET A 147 -1.53 -12.87 -6.91
C MET A 147 -1.58 -13.07 -8.44
N ALA A 148 -2.71 -13.51 -8.98
CA ALA A 148 -2.87 -13.66 -10.43
C ALA A 148 -2.76 -12.34 -11.19
N ARG A 149 -2.95 -11.21 -10.50
CA ARG A 149 -2.90 -9.85 -11.06
C ARG A 149 -1.50 -9.22 -11.05
N GLN A 150 -0.47 -9.91 -10.57
CA GLN A 150 0.89 -9.36 -10.48
C GLN A 150 1.45 -8.84 -11.82
N GLY A 151 1.03 -9.42 -12.94
CA GLY A 151 1.45 -8.99 -14.28
C GLY A 151 0.87 -7.64 -14.73
N GLU A 152 -0.06 -7.05 -13.97
CA GLU A 152 -0.62 -5.72 -14.22
C GLU A 152 0.21 -4.58 -13.57
N PHE A 153 1.25 -4.93 -12.83
CA PHE A 153 2.13 -4.00 -12.14
C PHE A 153 3.45 -3.83 -12.86
N ASP A 154 4.12 -2.71 -12.64
CA ASP A 154 5.37 -2.37 -13.32
C ASP A 154 6.54 -3.22 -12.80
N HIS A 155 6.54 -3.51 -11.50
CA HIS A 155 7.53 -4.38 -10.86
C HIS A 155 6.88 -5.34 -9.87
N VAL A 156 7.53 -6.50 -9.70
CA VAL A 156 7.17 -7.51 -8.69
C VAL A 156 8.37 -7.74 -7.80
N VAL A 157 8.19 -7.58 -6.49
CA VAL A 157 9.26 -7.73 -5.48
C VAL A 157 8.86 -8.83 -4.50
N VAL A 158 9.78 -9.77 -4.24
CA VAL A 158 9.54 -10.88 -3.31
C VAL A 158 9.92 -10.47 -1.88
N ASN A 159 8.94 -10.42 -0.98
CA ASN A 159 9.21 -10.21 0.44
C ASN A 159 9.64 -11.52 1.10
N GLN A 160 10.93 -11.81 1.03
CA GLN A 160 11.56 -13.00 1.63
C GLN A 160 11.39 -13.03 3.15
N THR A 161 11.28 -14.24 3.71
CA THR A 161 11.22 -14.44 5.15
C THR A 161 12.54 -13.98 5.78
N ASP A 162 12.43 -13.21 6.86
CA ASP A 162 13.57 -12.66 7.64
C ASP A 162 14.56 -11.77 6.84
N GLN A 163 14.15 -11.30 5.63
CA GLN A 163 14.97 -10.44 4.78
C GLN A 163 14.24 -9.15 4.39
N ILE A 164 13.56 -8.55 5.35
CA ILE A 164 12.73 -7.36 5.10
C ILE A 164 13.56 -6.16 4.60
N ASP A 165 14.78 -6.00 5.10
CA ASP A 165 15.66 -4.91 4.70
C ASP A 165 16.13 -5.08 3.25
N THR A 166 16.41 -6.31 2.79
CA THR A 166 16.70 -6.61 1.38
C THR A 166 15.52 -6.29 0.47
N THR A 167 14.29 -6.59 0.92
CA THR A 167 13.06 -6.21 0.18
C THR A 167 12.94 -4.69 0.06
N ALA A 168 13.23 -3.95 1.12
CA ALA A 168 13.22 -2.49 1.09
C ALA A 168 14.33 -1.93 0.18
N GLU A 169 15.51 -2.54 0.16
CA GLU A 169 16.61 -2.19 -0.75
C GLU A 169 16.25 -2.38 -2.21
N GLU A 170 15.61 -3.49 -2.55
CA GLU A 170 15.16 -3.75 -3.91
C GLU A 170 14.14 -2.70 -4.37
N ILE A 171 13.20 -2.31 -3.51
CA ILE A 171 12.24 -1.25 -3.81
C ILE A 171 12.95 0.11 -3.99
N ASP A 172 13.90 0.45 -3.12
CA ASP A 172 14.69 1.68 -3.24
C ASP A 172 15.48 1.71 -4.57
N ALA A 173 16.03 0.58 -4.99
CA ALA A 173 16.73 0.44 -6.27
C ALA A 173 15.80 0.63 -7.48
N ILE A 174 14.58 0.08 -7.41
CA ILE A 174 13.55 0.27 -8.45
C ILE A 174 13.17 1.74 -8.56
N ILE A 175 12.88 2.41 -7.44
CA ILE A 175 12.54 3.84 -7.42
C ILE A 175 13.69 4.67 -8.00
N SER A 176 14.93 4.38 -7.61
CA SER A 176 16.12 5.08 -8.12
C SER A 176 16.31 4.89 -9.61
N ALA A 177 16.08 3.68 -10.12
CA ALA A 177 16.15 3.40 -11.57
C ALA A 177 15.07 4.17 -12.35
N GLU A 178 13.86 4.28 -11.79
CA GLU A 178 12.78 5.06 -12.41
C GLU A 178 13.08 6.56 -12.43
N HIS A 179 13.68 7.13 -11.39
CA HIS A 179 14.17 8.51 -11.41
C HIS A 179 15.24 8.73 -12.48
N GLY A 180 16.20 7.78 -12.62
CA GLY A 180 17.21 7.85 -13.67
C GLY A 180 16.64 7.73 -15.08
N ARG A 181 15.57 6.95 -15.25
CA ARG A 181 14.90 6.73 -16.54
C ARG A 181 14.02 7.91 -16.96
N PHE A 182 13.40 8.58 -15.98
CA PHE A 182 12.44 9.66 -16.20
C PHE A 182 12.75 10.87 -15.29
N PRO A 183 13.90 11.56 -15.49
CA PRO A 183 14.36 12.61 -14.58
C PRO A 183 13.43 13.82 -14.52
N ASP A 184 12.66 14.08 -15.59
CA ASP A 184 11.76 15.22 -15.70
C ASP A 184 10.28 14.83 -15.45
N ARG A 185 10.01 13.62 -14.93
CA ARG A 185 8.65 13.18 -14.66
C ARG A 185 7.99 14.07 -13.62
N GLN A 186 6.89 14.70 -14.01
CA GLN A 186 6.02 15.47 -13.12
C GLN A 186 4.68 14.78 -13.01
N ILE A 187 4.28 14.44 -11.78
CA ILE A 187 2.99 13.84 -11.49
C ILE A 187 2.08 14.92 -10.88
N THR A 188 0.86 15.01 -11.42
CA THR A 188 -0.19 15.90 -10.89
C THR A 188 -1.39 15.07 -10.44
N VAL A 189 -2.11 15.51 -9.39
CA VAL A 189 -3.27 14.81 -8.81
C VAL A 189 -4.44 15.75 -8.55
#